data_df827c89d5733cb83f9781583f44f3c8
#
_entry.id   df827c89d5733cb83f9781583f44f3c8
#
_cell.length_a   1.000
_cell.length_b   1.000
_cell.length_c   1.000
_cell.angle_alpha   90.00
_cell.angle_beta   90.00
_cell.angle_gamma   90.00
#
_symmetry.space_group_name_H-M   'P 1'
#
loop_
_entity.id
_entity.type
_entity.pdbx_description
1 polymer ?
#
loop_
_entity_poly.entity_id
_entity_poly.type
_entity_poly.pdbx_seq_one_letter_code
_entity_poly.pdbx_strand_id
1 'polypeptide(L)'
;MLLNDRDQIIAMTAEWTGERYPNGRPRVSDEKIEILKTLTQEEIWQPLYSCGYRFQFQGDLKPLHPNKKLYGRAVTCCFMPQRPDLRQHVFNVARSRGWKGDCNQWVIDSLEESDVVVCDLYDKILRGTFVGGNLTTAVKARTKIGGVVVWGGVRELE
;
A
#
# COMPACT_ATOMS: atom_id res chain seq x y z
N MET A 1 5.70 6.64 12.05
CA MET A 1 5.11 5.79 13.09
C MET A 1 4.87 4.44 12.47
N LEU A 2 5.46 3.39 13.01
CA LEU A 2 5.22 2.04 12.53
C LEU A 2 3.92 1.55 13.18
N LEU A 3 2.79 1.86 12.56
CA LEU A 3 1.47 1.33 12.95
C LEU A 3 1.34 -0.16 12.56
N ASN A 4 2.37 -0.94 12.89
CA ASN A 4 2.38 -2.38 12.61
C ASN A 4 2.22 -3.18 13.92
N ASP A 5 1.59 -2.57 14.91
CA ASP A 5 1.16 -3.25 16.11
C ASP A 5 -0.10 -4.05 15.77
N ARG A 6 -0.04 -5.36 15.99
CA ARG A 6 -1.12 -6.29 15.68
C ARG A 6 -2.43 -5.92 16.36
N ASP A 7 -2.35 -5.55 17.62
CA ASP A 7 -3.56 -5.29 18.42
C ASP A 7 -4.20 -3.95 18.00
N GLN A 8 -3.40 -2.96 17.62
CA GLN A 8 -3.91 -1.72 17.03
C GLN A 8 -4.58 -1.96 15.69
N ILE A 9 -4.00 -2.78 14.80
CA ILE A 9 -4.61 -3.12 13.52
C ILE A 9 -5.96 -3.81 13.74
N ILE A 10 -6.04 -4.75 14.67
CA ILE A 10 -7.29 -5.44 15.02
C ILE A 10 -8.32 -4.45 15.57
N ALA A 11 -7.93 -3.56 16.48
CA ALA A 11 -8.82 -2.56 17.06
C ALA A 11 -9.38 -1.58 16.01
N MET A 12 -8.55 -1.17 15.03
CA MET A 12 -8.96 -0.29 13.93
C MET A 12 -9.84 -0.98 12.89
N THR A 13 -9.89 -2.30 12.91
CA THR A 13 -10.68 -3.13 11.97
C THR A 13 -11.58 -4.10 12.75
N ALA A 14 -12.15 -3.65 13.86
CA ALA A 14 -12.92 -4.51 14.78
C ALA A 14 -14.14 -5.18 14.13
N GLU A 15 -14.77 -4.53 13.16
CA GLU A 15 -15.92 -5.07 12.44
C GLU A 15 -15.57 -6.19 11.44
N TRP A 16 -14.26 -6.40 11.17
CA TRP A 16 -13.84 -7.48 10.29
C TRP A 16 -13.88 -8.83 10.98
N THR A 17 -14.78 -9.69 10.56
CA THR A 17 -15.01 -11.05 11.09
C THR A 17 -14.35 -12.15 10.26
N GLY A 18 -13.74 -11.80 9.12
CA GLY A 18 -13.08 -12.76 8.22
C GLY A 18 -11.66 -13.13 8.65
N GLU A 19 -10.97 -13.83 7.76
CA GLU A 19 -9.58 -14.24 7.93
C GLU A 19 -8.66 -13.01 8.11
N ARG A 20 -7.57 -13.19 8.87
CA ARG A 20 -6.53 -12.17 9.05
C ARG A 20 -5.15 -12.75 8.78
N TYR A 21 -4.26 -11.91 8.30
CA TYR A 21 -2.83 -12.21 8.27
C TYR A 21 -2.25 -12.28 9.71
N PRO A 22 -1.08 -12.90 9.89
CA PRO A 22 -0.44 -13.00 11.22
C PRO A 22 -0.22 -11.65 11.91
N ASN A 23 -0.04 -10.57 11.14
CA ASN A 23 0.10 -9.20 11.65
C ASN A 23 -1.22 -8.52 12.03
N GLY A 24 -2.37 -9.23 11.97
CA GLY A 24 -3.70 -8.71 12.30
C GLY A 24 -4.44 -8.05 11.13
N ARG A 25 -3.78 -7.81 9.99
CA ARG A 25 -4.41 -7.19 8.81
C ARG A 25 -5.56 -8.06 8.27
N PRO A 26 -6.75 -7.52 7.98
CA PRO A 26 -7.83 -8.23 7.30
C PRO A 26 -7.36 -8.86 5.99
N ARG A 27 -7.73 -10.11 5.75
CA ARG A 27 -7.46 -10.80 4.50
C ARG A 27 -8.75 -11.00 3.72
N VAL A 28 -8.94 -10.19 2.70
CA VAL A 28 -9.98 -10.45 1.68
C VAL A 28 -9.52 -11.62 0.82
N SER A 29 -10.38 -12.61 0.58
CA SER A 29 -10.01 -13.79 -0.21
C SER A 29 -9.64 -13.45 -1.65
N ASP A 30 -8.82 -14.30 -2.28
CA ASP A 30 -8.34 -14.05 -3.64
C ASP A 30 -9.48 -14.12 -4.66
N GLU A 31 -10.51 -14.96 -4.43
CA GLU A 31 -11.71 -15.00 -5.26
C GLU A 31 -12.45 -13.65 -5.28
N LYS A 32 -12.55 -12.97 -4.14
CA LYS A 32 -13.15 -11.64 -4.06
C LYS A 32 -12.29 -10.58 -4.73
N ILE A 33 -10.96 -10.70 -4.64
CA ILE A 33 -10.05 -9.81 -5.35
C ILE A 33 -10.18 -9.97 -6.88
N GLU A 34 -10.35 -11.18 -7.38
CA GLU A 34 -10.56 -11.42 -8.81
C GLU A 34 -11.88 -10.81 -9.33
N ILE A 35 -12.93 -10.73 -8.50
CA ILE A 35 -14.18 -10.06 -8.88
C ILE A 35 -13.93 -8.57 -9.20
N LEU A 36 -13.02 -7.90 -8.50
CA LEU A 36 -12.69 -6.49 -8.76
C LEU A 36 -12.17 -6.25 -10.19
N LYS A 37 -11.60 -7.27 -10.81
CA LYS A 37 -11.13 -7.20 -12.18
C LYS A 37 -12.26 -6.90 -13.18
N THR A 38 -13.46 -7.37 -12.91
CA THR A 38 -14.62 -7.23 -13.80
C THR A 38 -15.48 -6.00 -13.52
N LEU A 39 -15.38 -5.44 -12.30
CA LEU A 39 -16.19 -4.30 -11.87
C LEU A 39 -15.61 -2.97 -12.35
N THR A 40 -16.46 -2.00 -12.64
CA THR A 40 -16.07 -0.61 -12.84
C THR A 40 -15.76 0.07 -11.50
N GLN A 41 -15.17 1.24 -11.55
CA GLN A 41 -14.86 2.00 -10.35
C GLN A 41 -16.13 2.49 -9.66
N GLU A 42 -17.14 2.85 -10.43
CA GLU A 42 -18.46 3.27 -9.94
C GLU A 42 -19.19 2.12 -9.24
N GLU A 43 -19.15 0.93 -9.80
CA GLU A 43 -19.75 -0.27 -9.18
C GLU A 43 -19.11 -0.62 -7.84
N ILE A 44 -17.82 -0.33 -7.66
CA ILE A 44 -17.12 -0.53 -6.39
C ILE A 44 -17.42 0.61 -5.40
N TRP A 45 -17.42 1.85 -5.87
CA TRP A 45 -17.53 3.03 -5.03
C TRP A 45 -18.95 3.25 -4.49
N GLN A 46 -19.97 3.06 -5.31
CA GLN A 46 -21.35 3.39 -4.95
C GLN A 46 -21.88 2.66 -3.71
N PRO A 47 -21.66 1.34 -3.55
CA PRO A 47 -22.03 0.64 -2.31
C PRO A 47 -21.33 1.20 -1.07
N LEU A 48 -20.05 1.54 -1.18
CA LEU A 48 -19.30 2.13 -0.08
C LEU A 48 -19.86 3.49 0.34
N TYR A 49 -20.21 4.33 -0.64
CA TYR A 49 -20.84 5.63 -0.38
C TYR A 49 -22.16 5.48 0.36
N SER A 50 -23.00 4.52 -0.03
CA SER A 50 -24.27 4.22 0.60
C SER A 50 -24.12 3.69 2.03
N CYS A 51 -23.01 3.03 2.35
CA CYS A 51 -22.65 2.58 3.70
C CYS A 51 -21.99 3.67 4.56
N GLY A 52 -21.91 4.92 4.08
CA GLY A 52 -21.33 6.04 4.82
C GLY A 52 -19.84 6.26 4.58
N TYR A 53 -19.17 5.44 3.78
CA TYR A 53 -17.76 5.62 3.38
C TYR A 53 -17.65 6.67 2.27
N ARG A 54 -17.83 7.93 2.65
CA ARG A 54 -17.79 9.06 1.73
C ARG A 54 -16.37 9.50 1.44
N PHE A 55 -16.16 10.16 0.29
CA PHE A 55 -14.87 10.70 -0.12
C PHE A 55 -13.75 9.65 -0.26
N GLN A 56 -14.11 8.41 -0.56
CA GLN A 56 -13.18 7.28 -0.76
C GLN A 56 -12.70 7.15 -2.22
N PHE A 57 -12.77 8.23 -2.98
CA PHE A 57 -12.39 8.29 -4.37
C PHE A 57 -11.29 9.33 -4.58
N GLN A 58 -10.23 8.95 -5.30
CA GLN A 58 -9.19 9.85 -5.75
C GLN A 58 -9.01 9.70 -7.25
N GLY A 59 -9.22 10.79 -7.99
CA GLY A 59 -8.94 10.91 -9.42
C GLY A 59 -7.55 11.50 -9.71
N ASP A 60 -7.33 11.85 -10.97
CA ASP A 60 -6.17 12.62 -11.46
C ASP A 60 -4.80 11.92 -11.28
N LEU A 61 -4.79 10.63 -10.96
CA LEU A 61 -3.57 9.82 -10.98
C LEU A 61 -3.17 9.50 -12.42
N LYS A 62 -1.89 9.68 -12.75
CA LYS A 62 -1.35 9.35 -14.07
C LYS A 62 -1.07 7.84 -14.17
N PRO A 63 -1.82 7.08 -14.98
CA PRO A 63 -1.53 5.67 -15.18
C PRO A 63 -0.31 5.50 -16.08
N LEU A 64 0.69 4.72 -15.65
CA LEU A 64 1.84 4.38 -16.47
C LEU A 64 1.51 3.25 -17.46
N HIS A 65 0.50 2.46 -17.14
CA HIS A 65 -0.02 1.39 -18.01
C HIS A 65 -1.52 1.59 -18.22
N PRO A 66 -1.94 2.52 -19.09
CA PRO A 66 -3.36 2.92 -19.21
C PRO A 66 -4.29 1.79 -19.65
N ASN A 67 -3.76 0.75 -20.31
CA ASN A 67 -4.54 -0.41 -20.77
C ASN A 67 -4.59 -1.55 -19.73
N LYS A 68 -4.06 -1.34 -18.52
CA LYS A 68 -4.07 -2.33 -17.46
C LYS A 68 -4.86 -1.82 -16.26
N LYS A 69 -5.69 -2.67 -15.71
CA LYS A 69 -6.40 -2.40 -14.46
C LYS A 69 -5.53 -2.81 -13.28
N LEU A 70 -5.38 -1.92 -12.30
CA LEU A 70 -4.73 -2.21 -11.04
C LEU A 70 -5.81 -2.47 -9.97
N TYR A 71 -5.75 -3.61 -9.32
CA TYR A 71 -6.68 -4.01 -8.28
C TYR A 71 -5.97 -4.91 -7.27
N GLY A 72 -6.43 -4.94 -6.04
CA GLY A 72 -5.82 -5.76 -4.98
C GLY A 72 -6.11 -5.24 -3.58
N ARG A 73 -5.50 -5.88 -2.58
CA ARG A 73 -5.56 -5.47 -1.18
C ARG A 73 -4.59 -4.31 -0.94
N ALA A 74 -5.07 -3.20 -0.41
CA ALA A 74 -4.24 -2.05 -0.14
C ALA A 74 -3.25 -2.30 1.02
N VAL A 75 -1.97 -2.00 0.77
CA VAL A 75 -0.93 -1.83 1.78
C VAL A 75 -0.50 -0.38 1.76
N THR A 76 -0.92 0.36 2.77
CA THR A 76 -0.67 1.81 2.85
C THR A 76 0.67 2.12 3.50
N CYS A 77 1.38 3.09 2.96
CA CYS A 77 2.58 3.65 3.58
C CYS A 77 2.66 5.16 3.33
N CYS A 78 3.37 5.83 4.22
CA CYS A 78 3.56 7.26 4.16
C CYS A 78 5.02 7.60 4.45
N PHE A 79 5.64 8.42 3.61
CA PHE A 79 7.01 8.88 3.77
C PHE A 79 7.05 10.39 3.83
N MET A 80 7.18 10.91 5.05
CA MET A 80 7.30 12.33 5.31
C MET A 80 8.68 12.88 4.87
N PRO A 81 8.81 14.21 4.69
CA PRO A 81 10.11 14.84 4.53
C PRO A 81 11.09 14.44 5.62
N GLN A 82 12.37 14.42 5.28
CA GLN A 82 13.41 13.87 6.14
C GLN A 82 13.45 14.53 7.53
N ARG A 83 13.34 13.71 8.56
CA ARG A 83 13.45 14.02 9.99
C ARG A 83 14.52 13.10 10.58
N PRO A 84 15.78 13.58 10.75
CA PRO A 84 16.89 12.73 11.22
C PRO A 84 16.65 12.08 12.59
N ASP A 85 16.03 12.82 13.50
CA ASP A 85 15.64 12.36 14.84
C ASP A 85 14.63 11.21 14.77
N LEU A 86 13.54 11.40 14.01
CA LEU A 86 12.52 10.37 13.83
C LEU A 86 13.08 9.16 13.06
N ARG A 87 13.88 9.41 12.03
CA ARG A 87 14.53 8.35 11.26
C ARG A 87 15.37 7.44 12.14
N GLN A 88 16.18 8.02 13.05
CA GLN A 88 17.00 7.24 13.98
C GLN A 88 16.12 6.33 14.86
N HIS A 89 15.02 6.85 15.40
CA HIS A 89 14.09 6.05 16.20
C HIS A 89 13.48 4.90 15.39
N VAL A 90 12.98 5.17 14.19
CA VAL A 90 12.38 4.16 13.29
C VAL A 90 13.38 3.06 12.97
N PHE A 91 14.64 3.40 12.66
CA PHE A 91 15.68 2.42 12.38
C PHE A 91 16.07 1.60 13.62
N ASN A 92 16.07 2.18 14.81
CA ASN A 92 16.31 1.43 16.05
C ASN A 92 15.20 0.38 16.28
N VAL A 93 13.93 0.75 16.08
CA VAL A 93 12.81 -0.19 16.15
C VAL A 93 12.93 -1.29 15.09
N ALA A 94 13.27 -0.94 13.85
CA ALA A 94 13.45 -1.92 12.78
C ALA A 94 14.56 -2.93 13.10
N ARG A 95 15.71 -2.45 13.59
CA ARG A 95 16.82 -3.31 14.01
C ARG A 95 16.43 -4.25 15.14
N SER A 96 15.70 -3.77 16.14
CA SER A 96 15.21 -4.62 17.24
C SER A 96 14.27 -5.73 16.79
N ARG A 97 13.60 -5.53 15.64
CA ARG A 97 12.75 -6.52 14.98
C ARG A 97 13.49 -7.38 13.95
N GLY A 98 14.80 -7.20 13.78
CA GLY A 98 15.62 -7.92 12.80
C GLY A 98 15.40 -7.49 11.34
N TRP A 99 14.74 -6.35 11.09
CA TRP A 99 14.50 -5.85 9.74
C TRP A 99 15.79 -5.34 9.11
N LYS A 100 16.00 -5.66 7.84
CA LYS A 100 17.18 -5.29 7.06
C LYS A 100 16.82 -4.26 6.00
N GLY A 101 17.83 -3.52 5.51
CA GLY A 101 17.64 -2.56 4.44
C GLY A 101 17.04 -1.22 4.89
N ASP A 102 16.31 -0.56 4.02
CA ASP A 102 15.70 0.76 4.24
C ASP A 102 14.16 0.69 4.29
N CYS A 103 13.54 1.78 4.68
CA CYS A 103 12.10 1.87 4.95
C CYS A 103 11.21 1.39 3.79
N ASN A 104 11.57 1.71 2.55
CA ASN A 104 10.84 1.27 1.37
C ASN A 104 10.94 -0.25 1.15
N GLN A 105 12.09 -0.85 1.47
CA GLN A 105 12.26 -2.31 1.42
C GLN A 105 11.37 -3.01 2.45
N TRP A 106 11.23 -2.47 3.65
CA TRP A 106 10.37 -3.07 4.68
C TRP A 106 8.90 -3.11 4.25
N VAL A 107 8.44 -2.08 3.55
CA VAL A 107 7.09 -2.11 2.95
C VAL A 107 6.99 -3.23 1.91
N ILE A 108 7.96 -3.32 1.00
CA ILE A 108 7.98 -4.35 -0.04
C ILE A 108 8.07 -5.75 0.56
N ASP A 109 8.89 -5.93 1.61
CA ASP A 109 9.05 -7.21 2.29
C ASP A 109 7.79 -7.67 3.03
N SER A 110 6.88 -6.76 3.37
CA SER A 110 5.60 -7.05 4.00
C SER A 110 4.47 -7.41 3.02
N LEU A 111 4.72 -7.34 1.71
CA LEU A 111 3.70 -7.59 0.69
C LEU A 111 3.40 -9.07 0.54
N GLU A 112 2.13 -9.35 0.35
CA GLU A 112 1.58 -10.65 0.01
C GLU A 112 1.07 -10.66 -1.43
N GLU A 113 0.77 -11.84 -1.95
CA GLU A 113 0.16 -11.98 -3.27
C GLU A 113 -1.15 -11.17 -3.37
N SER A 114 -1.38 -10.52 -4.50
CA SER A 114 -2.53 -9.63 -4.76
C SER A 114 -2.57 -8.35 -3.91
N ASP A 115 -1.47 -7.95 -3.28
CA ASP A 115 -1.37 -6.66 -2.63
C ASP A 115 -1.08 -5.53 -3.63
N VAL A 116 -1.58 -4.33 -3.33
CA VAL A 116 -1.28 -3.08 -4.01
C VAL A 116 -0.71 -2.10 -2.99
N VAL A 117 0.49 -1.60 -3.24
CA VAL A 117 1.07 -0.55 -2.40
C VAL A 117 0.41 0.78 -2.71
N VAL A 118 -0.05 1.47 -1.69
CA VAL A 118 -0.56 2.85 -1.78
C VAL A 118 0.32 3.73 -0.93
N CYS A 119 1.15 4.53 -1.60
CA CYS A 119 2.21 5.32 -0.98
C CYS A 119 1.88 6.81 -1.04
N ASP A 120 1.86 7.46 0.11
CA ASP A 120 1.78 8.90 0.22
C ASP A 120 3.17 9.48 0.46
N LEU A 121 3.60 10.40 -0.43
CA LEU A 121 4.84 11.18 -0.33
C LEU A 121 4.56 12.66 -0.09
N TYR A 122 3.37 13.04 0.38
CA TYR A 122 2.94 14.44 0.52
C TYR A 122 3.03 15.23 -0.80
N ASP A 123 2.68 14.60 -1.91
CA ASP A 123 2.80 15.18 -3.25
C ASP A 123 4.23 15.67 -3.60
N LYS A 124 5.25 15.11 -2.94
CA LYS A 124 6.64 15.50 -3.13
C LYS A 124 7.20 14.91 -4.42
N ILE A 125 7.44 15.77 -5.42
CA ILE A 125 8.03 15.37 -6.71
C ILE A 125 9.56 15.50 -6.66
N LEU A 126 10.07 16.66 -6.24
CA LEU A 126 11.51 16.90 -6.16
C LEU A 126 12.12 16.12 -4.98
N ARG A 127 13.02 15.18 -5.29
CA ARG A 127 13.69 14.31 -4.31
C ARG A 127 12.72 13.48 -3.46
N GLY A 128 11.46 13.37 -3.88
CA GLY A 128 10.47 12.48 -3.31
C GLY A 128 10.24 11.33 -4.26
N THR A 129 10.73 10.14 -3.93
CA THR A 129 10.47 8.94 -4.72
C THR A 129 10.40 7.74 -3.80
N PHE A 130 9.35 6.93 -3.99
CA PHE A 130 9.20 5.68 -3.27
C PHE A 130 9.93 4.53 -3.98
N VAL A 131 9.73 4.41 -5.29
CA VAL A 131 10.24 3.31 -6.10
C VAL A 131 10.89 3.82 -7.40
N GLY A 132 11.77 3.00 -7.93
CA GLY A 132 12.29 3.01 -9.29
C GLY A 132 12.25 1.60 -9.84
N GLY A 133 12.89 1.31 -10.97
CA GLY A 133 12.83 0.05 -11.70
C GLY A 133 13.08 -1.20 -10.84
N ASN A 134 14.12 -1.21 -10.03
CA ASN A 134 14.46 -2.36 -9.17
C ASN A 134 13.37 -2.66 -8.13
N LEU A 135 12.87 -1.62 -7.45
CA LEU A 135 11.88 -1.81 -6.40
C LEU A 135 10.50 -2.15 -6.95
N THR A 136 10.13 -1.60 -8.10
CA THR A 136 8.88 -2.00 -8.78
C THR A 136 8.94 -3.45 -9.26
N THR A 137 10.09 -3.91 -9.72
CA THR A 137 10.31 -5.33 -10.06
C THR A 137 10.14 -6.22 -8.83
N ALA A 138 10.68 -5.81 -7.67
CA ALA A 138 10.48 -6.55 -6.41
C ALA A 138 9.02 -6.59 -5.96
N VAL A 139 8.30 -5.46 -6.06
CA VAL A 139 6.84 -5.42 -5.81
C VAL A 139 6.12 -6.39 -6.72
N LYS A 140 6.41 -6.36 -8.02
CA LYS A 140 5.78 -7.25 -9.00
C LYS A 140 6.05 -8.73 -8.73
N ALA A 141 7.26 -9.08 -8.35
CA ALA A 141 7.63 -10.45 -8.01
C ALA A 141 6.85 -10.99 -6.80
N ARG A 142 6.60 -10.14 -5.80
CA ARG A 142 5.86 -10.52 -4.58
C ARG A 142 4.34 -10.57 -4.81
N THR A 143 3.80 -9.57 -5.48
CA THR A 143 2.34 -9.39 -5.58
C THR A 143 1.72 -10.11 -6.78
N LYS A 144 2.51 -10.51 -7.77
CA LYS A 144 2.12 -11.13 -9.05
C LYS A 144 1.19 -10.26 -9.91
N ILE A 145 0.02 -9.90 -9.40
CA ILE A 145 -1.00 -9.08 -10.08
C ILE A 145 -1.07 -7.64 -9.57
N GLY A 146 -0.53 -7.38 -8.40
CA GLY A 146 -0.54 -6.07 -7.77
C GLY A 146 0.41 -5.06 -8.42
N GLY A 147 0.56 -3.94 -7.77
CA GLY A 147 1.40 -2.84 -8.23
C GLY A 147 1.51 -1.73 -7.21
N VAL A 148 1.75 -0.51 -7.68
CA VAL A 148 2.02 0.64 -6.83
C VAL A 148 1.16 1.83 -7.27
N VAL A 149 0.54 2.51 -6.30
CA VAL A 149 -0.05 3.84 -6.44
C VAL A 149 0.78 4.79 -5.59
N VAL A 150 1.25 5.90 -6.16
CA VAL A 150 2.09 6.86 -5.45
C VAL A 150 1.50 8.26 -5.57
N TRP A 151 1.20 8.88 -4.44
CA TRP A 151 0.94 10.31 -4.37
C TRP A 151 2.26 11.05 -4.20
N GLY A 152 2.87 11.43 -5.32
CA GLY A 152 4.21 12.00 -5.38
C GLY A 152 4.97 11.57 -6.63
N GLY A 153 6.28 11.41 -6.52
CA GLY A 153 7.15 11.06 -7.64
C GLY A 153 7.58 9.59 -7.68
N VAL A 154 7.80 9.10 -8.88
CA VAL A 154 8.49 7.83 -9.17
C VAL A 154 9.65 8.09 -10.13
N ARG A 155 10.64 7.19 -10.15
CA ARG A 155 11.81 7.30 -11.04
C ARG A 155 11.77 6.21 -12.10
N GLU A 156 12.60 6.39 -13.14
CA GLU A 156 12.88 5.34 -14.13
C GLU A 156 11.59 4.86 -14.81
N LEU A 157 10.89 5.81 -15.45
CA LEU A 157 9.62 5.57 -16.14
C LEU A 157 9.78 5.05 -17.58
N GLU A 158 10.99 4.66 -17.95
CA GLU A 158 11.35 4.17 -19.30
C GLU A 158 10.94 2.72 -19.52
#